data_935bfa811453c87e30fb46ae1cd0e471
#
_entry.id   935bfa811453c87e30fb46ae1cd0e471
#
_cell.length_a   1.000
_cell.length_b   1.000
_cell.length_c   1.000
_cell.angle_alpha   90.00
_cell.angle_beta   90.00
_cell.angle_gamma   90.00
#
_symmetry.space_group_name_H-M   'P 1'
#
loop_
_entity.id
_entity.type
_entity.pdbx_description
1 polymer ?
#
loop_
_entity_poly.entity_id
_entity_poly.type
_entity_poly.pdbx_seq_one_letter_code
_entity_poly.pdbx_strand_id
1 'polypeptide(L)'
;FPFRWERIQSEMNGPLITTELDKMKEFVQAAEDLNMKVLLDMHNFGRYCVYSNGVNSDDNQFVVIGNAQCTVENFCDVWKKLAAEFKDYKCIWGYDIMNEPYGMLRTTPWETIAQACINAIREVDTETMLVISGNEYSSASRWKEVSDGLKNLVDPCDNMIFQAHVYFDWDASGNYSRSYD
;
A
#
# COMPACT_ATOMS: atom_id res chain seq x y z
N PHE A 1 5.96 1.71 8.84
CA PHE A 1 6.80 0.55 8.46
C PHE A 1 6.56 0.21 7.00
N PRO A 2 7.41 0.72 6.08
CA PRO A 2 7.31 0.40 4.67
C PRO A 2 7.86 -1.00 4.38
N PHE A 3 7.16 -1.72 3.50
CA PHE A 3 7.61 -3.02 2.99
C PHE A 3 7.28 -3.16 1.50
N ARG A 4 7.92 -4.12 0.84
CA ARG A 4 7.67 -4.44 -0.58
C ARG A 4 6.86 -5.72 -0.69
N TRP A 5 5.85 -5.72 -1.56
CA TRP A 5 4.99 -6.86 -1.80
C TRP A 5 5.78 -8.11 -2.23
N GLU A 6 6.64 -7.98 -3.23
CA GLU A 6 7.46 -9.08 -3.75
C GLU A 6 8.42 -9.68 -2.74
N ARG A 7 8.74 -8.95 -1.65
CA ARG A 7 9.56 -9.48 -0.56
C ARG A 7 8.78 -10.33 0.41
N ILE A 8 7.53 -9.96 0.67
CA ILE A 8 6.67 -10.70 1.60
C ILE A 8 5.90 -11.84 0.91
N GLN A 9 5.67 -11.72 -0.41
CA GLN A 9 5.01 -12.74 -1.23
C GLN A 9 5.69 -12.77 -2.61
N SER A 10 6.64 -13.68 -2.81
CA SER A 10 7.43 -13.78 -4.06
C SER A 10 6.67 -14.42 -5.22
N GLU A 11 5.60 -15.14 -4.94
CA GLU A 11 4.69 -15.72 -5.92
C GLU A 11 3.28 -15.22 -5.64
N MET A 12 2.65 -14.61 -6.63
CA MET A 12 1.28 -14.10 -6.48
C MET A 12 0.33 -15.23 -6.10
N ASN A 13 -0.55 -14.98 -5.13
CA ASN A 13 -1.42 -15.96 -4.46
C ASN A 13 -0.66 -17.07 -3.70
N GLY A 14 0.66 -17.06 -3.70
CA GLY A 14 1.49 -17.98 -2.91
C GLY A 14 1.41 -17.68 -1.40
N PRO A 15 2.08 -18.48 -0.57
CA PRO A 15 2.19 -18.19 0.86
C PRO A 15 3.02 -16.93 1.10
N LEU A 16 2.81 -16.30 2.27
CA LEU A 16 3.75 -15.28 2.75
C LEU A 16 5.09 -15.95 3.07
N ILE A 17 6.18 -15.24 2.75
CA ILE A 17 7.54 -15.72 3.01
C ILE A 17 7.80 -15.65 4.52
N THR A 18 7.91 -16.80 5.15
CA THR A 18 8.00 -16.93 6.61
C THR A 18 9.12 -16.07 7.19
N THR A 19 10.31 -16.08 6.59
CA THR A 19 11.45 -15.31 7.09
C THR A 19 11.25 -13.79 7.06
N GLU A 20 10.50 -13.27 6.09
CA GLU A 20 10.16 -11.84 6.04
C GLU A 20 8.98 -11.52 6.98
N LEU A 21 7.99 -12.41 7.06
CA LEU A 21 6.88 -12.28 7.99
C LEU A 21 7.36 -12.26 9.45
N ASP A 22 8.29 -13.15 9.81
CA ASP A 22 8.85 -13.21 11.16
C ASP A 22 9.58 -11.91 11.52
N LYS A 23 10.37 -11.34 10.61
CA LYS A 23 11.02 -10.03 10.82
C LYS A 23 10.00 -8.89 10.99
N MET A 24 8.91 -8.91 10.23
CA MET A 24 7.84 -7.93 10.39
C MET A 24 7.18 -8.08 11.78
N LYS A 25 6.91 -9.31 12.21
CA LYS A 25 6.34 -9.58 13.55
C LYS A 25 7.28 -9.18 14.67
N GLU A 26 8.59 -9.45 14.56
CA GLU A 26 9.60 -9.00 15.52
C GLU A 26 9.61 -7.47 15.64
N PHE A 27 9.56 -6.74 14.51
CA PHE A 27 9.47 -5.29 14.52
C PHE A 27 8.17 -4.79 15.18
N VAL A 28 7.04 -5.38 14.81
CA VAL A 28 5.73 -5.01 15.37
C VAL A 28 5.68 -5.28 16.87
N GLN A 29 6.21 -6.42 17.34
CA GLN A 29 6.28 -6.73 18.76
C GLN A 29 7.17 -5.73 19.52
N ALA A 30 8.33 -5.37 18.97
CA ALA A 30 9.19 -4.37 19.58
C ALA A 30 8.52 -2.99 19.68
N ALA A 31 7.73 -2.61 18.67
CA ALA A 31 6.94 -1.39 18.70
C ALA A 31 5.82 -1.45 19.77
N GLU A 32 5.17 -2.60 19.91
CA GLU A 32 4.15 -2.82 20.94
C GLU A 32 4.73 -2.71 22.36
N ASP A 33 5.89 -3.32 22.59
CA ASP A 33 6.60 -3.26 23.88
C ASP A 33 7.01 -1.82 24.26
N LEU A 34 7.22 -0.97 23.26
CA LEU A 34 7.54 0.46 23.42
C LEU A 34 6.31 1.38 23.39
N ASN A 35 5.08 0.83 23.34
CA ASN A 35 3.82 1.58 23.19
C ASN A 35 3.80 2.50 21.95
N MET A 36 4.51 2.13 20.89
CA MET A 36 4.47 2.83 19.60
C MET A 36 3.32 2.31 18.76
N LYS A 37 2.81 3.17 17.85
CA LYS A 37 1.83 2.75 16.85
C LYS A 37 2.54 2.47 15.53
N VAL A 38 2.05 1.46 14.81
CA VAL A 38 2.60 1.02 13.53
C VAL A 38 1.55 1.17 12.44
N LEU A 39 1.90 1.87 11.37
CA LEU A 39 1.22 1.84 10.09
C LEU A 39 2.00 0.90 9.17
N LEU A 40 1.39 -0.21 8.75
CA LEU A 40 1.99 -1.08 7.73
C LEU A 40 1.75 -0.47 6.36
N ASP A 41 2.82 -0.18 5.64
CA ASP A 41 2.78 0.53 4.36
C ASP A 41 3.34 -0.36 3.24
N MET A 42 2.47 -0.77 2.31
CA MET A 42 2.91 -1.45 1.09
C MET A 42 3.46 -0.43 0.09
N HIS A 43 4.78 -0.30 0.04
CA HIS A 43 5.48 0.75 -0.68
C HIS A 43 5.77 0.40 -2.15
N ASN A 44 4.71 0.07 -2.92
CA ASN A 44 4.83 -0.54 -4.26
C ASN A 44 4.28 0.30 -5.42
N PHE A 45 3.77 1.51 -5.18
CA PHE A 45 3.36 2.46 -6.25
C PHE A 45 2.32 1.91 -7.24
N GLY A 46 1.43 1.02 -6.78
CA GLY A 46 0.43 0.37 -7.63
C GLY A 46 0.97 -0.74 -8.53
N ARG A 47 2.13 -1.33 -8.18
CA ARG A 47 2.86 -2.31 -8.99
C ARG A 47 3.36 -3.49 -8.19
N TYR A 48 3.66 -4.58 -8.90
CA TYR A 48 4.42 -5.71 -8.40
C TYR A 48 5.71 -5.87 -9.20
N CYS A 49 6.82 -6.17 -8.54
CA CYS A 49 8.08 -6.45 -9.20
C CYS A 49 8.15 -7.94 -9.58
N VAL A 50 7.97 -8.25 -10.87
CA VAL A 50 8.01 -9.63 -11.39
C VAL A 50 9.43 -10.16 -11.61
N TYR A 51 10.40 -9.26 -11.75
CA TYR A 51 11.82 -9.58 -11.82
C TYR A 51 12.61 -8.50 -11.09
N SER A 52 13.51 -8.93 -10.20
CA SER A 52 14.39 -8.01 -9.47
C SER A 52 15.83 -8.47 -9.58
N ASN A 53 16.70 -7.56 -10.01
CA ASN A 53 18.16 -7.72 -10.04
C ASN A 53 18.84 -6.88 -8.93
N GLY A 54 18.17 -6.81 -7.79
CA GLY A 54 18.61 -6.02 -6.64
C GLY A 54 17.87 -4.70 -6.46
N VAL A 55 18.05 -4.09 -5.30
CA VAL A 55 17.39 -2.81 -4.95
C VAL A 55 17.90 -1.71 -5.89
N ASN A 56 16.98 -0.96 -6.49
CA ASN A 56 17.26 0.14 -7.43
C ASN A 56 18.00 -0.26 -8.72
N SER A 57 17.91 -1.53 -9.14
CA SER A 57 18.42 -1.92 -10.45
C SER A 57 17.51 -1.44 -11.58
N ASP A 58 18.08 -0.88 -12.64
CA ASP A 58 17.35 -0.50 -13.86
C ASP A 58 16.76 -1.71 -14.60
N ASP A 59 17.26 -2.92 -14.30
CA ASP A 59 16.75 -4.17 -14.86
C ASP A 59 15.47 -4.68 -14.16
N ASN A 60 15.01 -4.05 -13.09
CA ASN A 60 13.80 -4.44 -12.39
C ASN A 60 12.58 -4.27 -13.29
N GLN A 61 11.76 -5.31 -13.38
CA GLN A 61 10.54 -5.31 -14.18
C GLN A 61 9.31 -5.24 -13.27
N PHE A 62 8.49 -4.23 -13.51
CA PHE A 62 7.28 -3.98 -12.75
C PHE A 62 6.03 -4.14 -13.61
N VAL A 63 5.00 -4.73 -13.02
CA VAL A 63 3.68 -4.87 -13.64
C VAL A 63 2.65 -4.12 -12.81
N VAL A 64 1.86 -3.29 -13.46
CA VAL A 64 0.78 -2.50 -12.83
C VAL A 64 -0.35 -3.45 -12.40
N ILE A 65 -0.91 -3.25 -11.20
CA ILE A 65 -2.07 -3.99 -10.70
C ILE A 65 -3.26 -3.77 -11.64
N GLY A 66 -3.98 -4.85 -11.94
CA GLY A 66 -5.07 -4.85 -12.94
C GLY A 66 -4.63 -5.35 -14.32
N ASN A 67 -3.33 -5.61 -14.51
CA ASN A 67 -2.81 -6.31 -15.68
C ASN A 67 -3.04 -7.83 -15.52
N ALA A 68 -3.03 -8.57 -16.65
CA ALA A 68 -3.18 -10.03 -16.64
C ALA A 68 -2.10 -10.79 -15.83
N GLN A 69 -0.91 -10.19 -15.68
CA GLN A 69 0.20 -10.76 -14.90
C GLN A 69 0.15 -10.35 -13.41
N CYS A 70 -0.64 -9.37 -13.05
CA CYS A 70 -0.82 -8.89 -11.67
C CYS A 70 -2.25 -8.40 -11.50
N THR A 71 -3.15 -9.33 -11.17
CA THR A 71 -4.58 -9.03 -11.12
C THR A 71 -4.96 -8.33 -9.81
N VAL A 72 -6.17 -7.80 -9.75
CA VAL A 72 -6.74 -7.21 -8.53
C VAL A 72 -6.84 -8.26 -7.42
N GLU A 73 -7.19 -9.50 -7.80
CA GLU A 73 -7.32 -10.62 -6.87
C GLU A 73 -5.97 -10.99 -6.23
N ASN A 74 -4.86 -10.88 -6.98
CA ASN A 74 -3.52 -11.09 -6.41
C ASN A 74 -3.20 -10.05 -5.31
N PHE A 75 -3.57 -8.79 -5.54
CA PHE A 75 -3.40 -7.72 -4.56
C PHE A 75 -4.31 -7.91 -3.33
N CYS A 76 -5.55 -8.32 -3.55
CA CYS A 76 -6.47 -8.65 -2.48
C CYS A 76 -5.97 -9.83 -1.63
N ASP A 77 -5.40 -10.85 -2.27
CA ASP A 77 -4.89 -12.06 -1.59
C ASP A 77 -3.76 -11.74 -0.61
N VAL A 78 -2.77 -10.95 -1.02
CA VAL A 78 -1.66 -10.59 -0.11
C VAL A 78 -2.15 -9.78 1.07
N TRP A 79 -3.05 -8.79 0.87
CA TRP A 79 -3.57 -8.00 1.96
C TRP A 79 -4.46 -8.79 2.91
N LYS A 80 -5.30 -9.69 2.39
CA LYS A 80 -6.10 -10.59 3.23
C LYS A 80 -5.22 -11.47 4.13
N LYS A 81 -4.11 -11.98 3.60
CA LYS A 81 -3.13 -12.76 4.37
C LYS A 81 -2.42 -11.90 5.41
N LEU A 82 -1.94 -10.71 5.03
CA LEU A 82 -1.29 -9.80 5.97
C LEU A 82 -2.24 -9.36 7.09
N ALA A 83 -3.46 -8.96 6.75
CA ALA A 83 -4.45 -8.58 7.75
C ALA A 83 -4.75 -9.72 8.73
N ALA A 84 -4.86 -10.96 8.25
CA ALA A 84 -5.06 -12.12 9.11
C ALA A 84 -3.89 -12.34 10.10
N GLU A 85 -2.65 -12.01 9.70
CA GLU A 85 -1.45 -12.16 10.53
C GLU A 85 -1.28 -11.03 11.55
N PHE A 86 -1.76 -9.81 11.25
CA PHE A 86 -1.45 -8.62 12.05
C PHE A 86 -2.62 -8.03 12.84
N LYS A 87 -3.87 -8.42 12.59
CA LYS A 87 -5.08 -7.85 13.21
C LYS A 87 -5.11 -7.90 14.74
N ASP A 88 -4.42 -8.87 15.35
CA ASP A 88 -4.45 -9.07 16.80
C ASP A 88 -3.36 -8.25 17.55
N TYR A 89 -2.45 -7.59 16.83
CA TYR A 89 -1.45 -6.70 17.41
C TYR A 89 -2.03 -5.33 17.73
N LYS A 90 -2.09 -4.96 19.00
CA LYS A 90 -2.69 -3.68 19.47
C LYS A 90 -1.92 -2.44 19.04
N CYS A 91 -0.66 -2.59 18.69
CA CYS A 91 0.16 -1.50 18.18
C CYS A 91 -0.11 -1.18 16.71
N ILE A 92 -0.69 -2.10 15.93
CA ILE A 92 -1.10 -1.81 14.54
C ILE A 92 -2.19 -0.75 14.58
N TRP A 93 -1.84 0.43 14.06
CA TRP A 93 -2.78 1.54 13.95
C TRP A 93 -3.56 1.49 12.63
N GLY A 94 -2.91 1.01 11.58
CA GLY A 94 -3.55 0.96 10.28
C GLY A 94 -2.76 0.18 9.22
N TYR A 95 -3.42 -0.04 8.09
CA TYR A 95 -2.86 -0.57 6.86
C TYR A 95 -2.91 0.53 5.78
N ASP A 96 -1.77 1.04 5.35
CA ASP A 96 -1.64 1.82 4.12
C ASP A 96 -1.57 0.82 2.97
N ILE A 97 -2.71 0.63 2.32
CA ILE A 97 -2.86 -0.49 1.38
C ILE A 97 -1.95 -0.37 0.16
N MET A 98 -1.56 0.86 -0.21
CA MET A 98 -0.62 1.10 -1.30
C MET A 98 -0.08 2.52 -1.24
N ASN A 99 1.21 2.67 -1.03
CA ASN A 99 1.87 3.97 -1.17
C ASN A 99 1.87 4.44 -2.62
N GLU A 100 1.44 5.67 -2.85
CA GLU A 100 1.62 6.45 -4.08
C GLU A 100 1.28 5.72 -5.40
N PRO A 101 0.09 5.14 -5.59
CA PRO A 101 -0.28 4.57 -6.88
C PRO A 101 -0.21 5.64 -7.99
N TYR A 102 0.41 5.30 -9.14
CA TYR A 102 0.49 6.19 -10.28
C TYR A 102 0.44 5.44 -11.61
N GLY A 103 -0.02 6.12 -12.67
CA GLY A 103 -0.11 5.53 -14.00
C GLY A 103 -0.96 4.26 -14.03
N MET A 104 -2.04 4.22 -13.27
CA MET A 104 -2.92 3.06 -13.18
C MET A 104 -3.67 2.85 -14.51
N LEU A 105 -4.09 1.61 -14.76
CA LEU A 105 -4.80 1.27 -16.00
C LEU A 105 -6.19 1.91 -16.03
N ARG A 106 -6.58 2.51 -17.16
CA ARG A 106 -7.91 3.08 -17.34
C ARG A 106 -9.03 2.02 -17.26
N THR A 107 -8.73 0.78 -17.63
CA THR A 107 -9.64 -0.36 -17.55
C THR A 107 -9.82 -0.88 -16.13
N THR A 108 -8.88 -0.58 -15.26
CA THR A 108 -8.87 -1.00 -13.86
C THR A 108 -8.30 0.17 -13.02
N PRO A 109 -9.10 1.23 -12.81
CA PRO A 109 -8.66 2.40 -12.08
C PRO A 109 -8.41 2.09 -10.61
N TRP A 110 -7.60 2.93 -9.96
CA TRP A 110 -7.19 2.72 -8.56
C TRP A 110 -8.38 2.60 -7.61
N GLU A 111 -9.44 3.35 -7.81
CA GLU A 111 -10.65 3.28 -7.01
C GLU A 111 -11.28 1.88 -6.99
N THR A 112 -11.28 1.22 -8.15
CA THR A 112 -11.78 -0.16 -8.27
C THR A 112 -10.89 -1.15 -7.52
N ILE A 113 -9.56 -0.99 -7.63
CA ILE A 113 -8.57 -1.82 -6.95
C ILE A 113 -8.66 -1.62 -5.44
N ALA A 114 -8.71 -0.37 -4.99
CA ALA A 114 -8.81 -0.03 -3.58
C ALA A 114 -10.10 -0.58 -2.95
N GLN A 115 -11.24 -0.45 -3.63
CA GLN A 115 -12.51 -0.99 -3.13
C GLN A 115 -12.46 -2.52 -2.98
N ALA A 116 -11.89 -3.22 -3.96
CA ALA A 116 -11.75 -4.67 -3.87
C ALA A 116 -10.85 -5.08 -2.69
N CYS A 117 -9.74 -4.36 -2.49
CA CYS A 117 -8.82 -4.59 -1.38
C CYS A 117 -9.46 -4.32 0.00
N ILE A 118 -10.21 -3.22 0.14
CA ILE A 118 -11.00 -2.90 1.34
C ILE A 118 -11.90 -4.08 1.67
N ASN A 119 -12.69 -4.55 0.70
CA ASN A 119 -13.60 -5.67 0.90
C ASN A 119 -12.87 -6.94 1.34
N ALA A 120 -11.74 -7.25 0.72
CA ALA A 120 -10.94 -8.43 1.03
C ALA A 120 -10.34 -8.37 2.45
N ILE A 121 -9.83 -7.22 2.89
CA ILE A 121 -9.34 -7.03 4.25
C ILE A 121 -10.48 -7.20 5.25
N ARG A 122 -11.65 -6.62 4.97
CA ARG A 122 -12.81 -6.66 5.87
C ARG A 122 -13.43 -8.04 6.04
N GLU A 123 -13.09 -9.00 5.18
CA GLU A 123 -13.44 -10.42 5.42
C GLU A 123 -12.70 -11.02 6.64
N VAL A 124 -11.57 -10.46 7.06
CA VAL A 124 -10.70 -11.01 8.12
C VAL A 124 -10.40 -10.04 9.26
N ASP A 125 -10.47 -8.73 9.00
CA ASP A 125 -10.18 -7.67 9.97
C ASP A 125 -11.19 -6.53 9.83
N THR A 126 -12.04 -6.37 10.83
CA THR A 126 -13.09 -5.35 10.87
C THR A 126 -12.75 -4.13 11.74
N GLU A 127 -11.56 -4.12 12.37
CA GLU A 127 -11.22 -3.12 13.38
C GLU A 127 -10.07 -2.19 12.97
N THR A 128 -9.09 -2.69 12.21
CA THR A 128 -7.91 -1.89 11.86
C THR A 128 -8.25 -0.78 10.88
N MET A 129 -7.69 0.42 11.10
CA MET A 129 -7.81 1.57 10.20
C MET A 129 -7.27 1.23 8.81
N LEU A 130 -7.99 1.59 7.76
CA LEU A 130 -7.48 1.54 6.39
C LEU A 130 -7.06 2.95 5.95
N VAL A 131 -5.85 3.03 5.39
CA VAL A 131 -5.28 4.27 4.84
C VAL A 131 -5.21 4.12 3.32
N ILE A 132 -5.83 5.04 2.61
CA ILE A 132 -5.96 4.98 1.15
C ILE A 132 -5.25 6.17 0.53
N SER A 133 -4.15 5.92 -0.15
CA SER A 133 -3.44 6.91 -0.95
C SER A 133 -4.24 7.31 -2.20
N GLY A 134 -4.07 8.56 -2.65
CA GLY A 134 -4.64 9.06 -3.90
C GLY A 134 -3.89 8.58 -5.15
N ASN A 135 -4.48 8.81 -6.30
CA ASN A 135 -3.82 8.61 -7.61
C ASN A 135 -2.66 9.59 -7.80
N GLU A 136 -1.80 9.28 -8.76
CA GLU A 136 -0.70 10.13 -9.21
C GLU A 136 0.15 10.61 -8.04
N TYR A 137 0.78 9.61 -7.38
CA TYR A 137 1.67 9.80 -6.23
C TYR A 137 0.97 10.38 -5.00
N SER A 138 -0.34 10.14 -4.86
CA SER A 138 -1.15 10.69 -3.75
C SER A 138 -1.08 12.22 -3.65
N SER A 139 -0.89 12.89 -4.77
CA SER A 139 -0.61 14.34 -4.83
C SER A 139 -1.74 15.19 -4.24
N ALA A 140 -1.45 15.89 -3.15
CA ALA A 140 -2.41 16.81 -2.51
C ALA A 140 -2.84 17.95 -3.45
N SER A 141 -1.91 18.49 -4.24
CA SER A 141 -2.17 19.61 -5.18
C SER A 141 -3.08 19.21 -6.33
N ARG A 142 -3.06 17.93 -6.72
CA ARG A 142 -3.87 17.40 -7.83
C ARG A 142 -5.05 16.55 -7.35
N TRP A 143 -5.31 16.51 -6.06
CA TRP A 143 -6.30 15.59 -5.46
C TRP A 143 -7.66 15.64 -6.14
N LYS A 144 -8.21 16.83 -6.34
CA LYS A 144 -9.53 17.00 -6.98
C LYS A 144 -9.56 16.57 -8.45
N GLU A 145 -8.42 16.64 -9.14
CA GLU A 145 -8.29 16.28 -10.54
C GLU A 145 -8.21 14.76 -10.73
N VAL A 146 -7.39 14.10 -9.90
CA VAL A 146 -6.98 12.71 -10.15
C VAL A 146 -7.51 11.70 -9.12
N SER A 147 -8.01 12.14 -7.96
CA SER A 147 -8.41 11.27 -6.84
C SER A 147 -9.85 11.51 -6.38
N ASP A 148 -10.64 12.36 -7.05
CA ASP A 148 -12.02 12.67 -6.64
C ASP A 148 -12.92 11.43 -6.60
N GLY A 149 -12.63 10.42 -7.41
CA GLY A 149 -13.35 9.13 -7.43
C GLY A 149 -13.28 8.36 -6.11
N LEU A 150 -12.21 8.56 -5.32
CA LEU A 150 -12.02 7.88 -4.04
C LEU A 150 -13.11 8.20 -3.00
N LYS A 151 -13.78 9.35 -3.11
CA LYS A 151 -14.91 9.70 -2.25
C LYS A 151 -16.09 8.72 -2.31
N ASN A 152 -16.14 7.88 -3.35
CA ASN A 152 -17.18 6.87 -3.53
C ASN A 152 -16.79 5.51 -2.93
N LEU A 153 -15.60 5.37 -2.37
CA LEU A 153 -15.20 4.16 -1.65
C LEU A 153 -16.09 3.96 -0.42
N VAL A 154 -16.40 2.71 -0.17
CA VAL A 154 -17.21 2.29 0.98
C VAL A 154 -16.41 1.30 1.80
N ASP A 155 -16.15 1.64 3.05
CA ASP A 155 -15.68 0.70 4.05
C ASP A 155 -16.88 0.26 4.90
N PRO A 156 -17.27 -1.03 4.91
CA PRO A 156 -18.40 -1.49 5.69
C PRO A 156 -18.24 -1.31 7.21
N CYS A 157 -17.00 -1.07 7.67
CA CYS A 157 -16.67 -0.82 9.07
C CYS A 157 -16.54 0.66 9.43
N ASP A 158 -16.70 1.57 8.45
CA ASP A 158 -16.58 3.03 8.62
C ASP A 158 -15.26 3.43 9.33
N ASN A 159 -14.16 2.75 8.99
CA ASN A 159 -12.86 2.95 9.61
C ASN A 159 -11.74 3.11 8.55
N MET A 160 -11.90 4.11 7.69
CA MET A 160 -11.02 4.42 6.56
C MET A 160 -10.70 5.91 6.52
N ILE A 161 -9.47 6.24 6.17
CA ILE A 161 -9.03 7.62 5.90
C ILE A 161 -8.30 7.70 4.57
N PHE A 162 -8.22 8.91 4.03
CA PHE A 162 -7.42 9.21 2.84
C PHE A 162 -6.09 9.83 3.24
N GLN A 163 -5.03 9.43 2.52
CA GLN A 163 -3.69 9.96 2.66
C GLN A 163 -3.32 10.79 1.44
N ALA A 164 -2.89 12.03 1.64
CA ALA A 164 -2.43 12.91 0.58
C ALA A 164 -1.00 13.38 0.88
N HIS A 165 -0.13 13.31 -0.13
CA HIS A 165 1.27 13.69 -0.02
C HIS A 165 1.50 15.11 -0.54
N VAL A 166 2.36 15.84 0.14
CA VAL A 166 2.80 17.17 -0.28
C VAL A 166 4.31 17.29 -0.11
N TYR A 167 4.97 17.76 -1.16
CA TYR A 167 6.36 18.16 -1.13
C TYR A 167 6.43 19.67 -1.31
N PHE A 168 7.28 20.34 -0.54
CA PHE A 168 7.37 21.79 -0.53
C PHE A 168 8.50 22.32 -1.41
N ASP A 169 9.20 21.47 -2.14
CA ASP A 169 10.16 21.89 -3.14
C ASP A 169 9.45 22.42 -4.41
N TRP A 170 10.19 23.18 -5.21
CA TRP A 170 9.65 23.97 -6.32
C TRP A 170 8.90 23.16 -7.40
N ASP A 171 9.26 21.89 -7.58
CA ASP A 171 8.66 20.98 -8.57
C ASP A 171 7.84 19.84 -7.92
N ALA A 172 7.67 19.90 -6.62
CA ALA A 172 6.97 18.89 -5.81
C ALA A 172 7.51 17.47 -6.02
N SER A 173 8.80 17.32 -6.33
CA SER A 173 9.46 16.03 -6.55
C SER A 173 9.97 15.36 -5.27
N GLY A 174 10.09 16.11 -4.19
CA GLY A 174 10.71 15.67 -2.94
C GLY A 174 12.25 15.65 -2.98
N ASN A 175 12.87 16.10 -4.07
CA ASN A 175 14.32 16.11 -4.20
C ASN A 175 15.01 17.27 -3.47
N TYR A 176 14.27 18.35 -3.19
CA TYR A 176 14.77 19.54 -2.47
C TYR A 176 16.12 20.05 -3.02
N SER A 177 16.25 20.05 -4.33
CA SER A 177 17.49 20.42 -5.04
C SER A 177 17.84 21.92 -4.96
N ARG A 178 16.92 22.74 -4.47
CA ARG A 178 17.10 24.20 -4.24
C ARG A 178 16.69 24.52 -2.83
N SER A 179 17.31 25.57 -2.24
CA SER A 179 16.88 26.08 -0.96
C SER A 179 15.51 26.77 -1.06
N TYR A 180 14.88 27.00 0.06
CA TYR A 180 13.59 27.72 0.17
C TYR A 180 13.68 29.24 -0.04
N ASP A 181 14.87 29.76 -0.25
CA ASP A 181 15.13 31.21 -0.39
C ASP A 181 14.77 31.77 -1.77
#